data_ecd9c1550c7ad9c4cad4398e176b533b
#
_entry.id   ecd9c1550c7ad9c4cad4398e176b533b
#
_cell.length_a   1.000
_cell.length_b   1.000
_cell.length_c   1.000
_cell.angle_alpha   90.00
_cell.angle_beta   90.00
_cell.angle_gamma   90.00
#
_symmetry.space_group_name_H-M   'P 1'
#
loop_
_entity.id
_entity.type
_entity.pdbx_description
1 polymer ?
#
loop_
_entity_poly.entity_id
_entity_poly.type
_entity_poly.pdbx_seq_one_letter_code
_entity_poly.pdbx_strand_id
1 'polypeptide(L)'
;MSEKKKIVIIGPAHPLRGGIAVFNERLAEVLQKEGYDVIIYSFSLQYPNFLFPGKTQYSEDSPPFQLNIRVRVNSVNPFNWIKVGREIQRIKPDIVIGRFWLPFMGPCLGTILRIIKRNKMTRIIGFVDNIIPHESRLGDSLFAKYFVGACDAFLVMSKYVKAQLRTFTKQ
;
A
#
# COMPACT_ATOMS: atom_id res chain seq x y z
N MET A 1 -23.88 1.48 -20.13
CA MET A 1 -22.71 2.14 -19.51
C MET A 1 -21.82 1.04 -18.99
N SER A 2 -20.58 0.93 -19.45
CA SER A 2 -19.65 -0.07 -18.87
C SER A 2 -19.37 0.30 -17.41
N GLU A 3 -19.41 -0.69 -16.54
CA GLU A 3 -19.05 -0.52 -15.12
C GLU A 3 -17.61 0.01 -15.02
N LYS A 4 -17.39 1.09 -14.26
CA LYS A 4 -16.05 1.65 -14.08
C LYS A 4 -15.16 0.63 -13.37
N LYS A 5 -13.97 0.38 -13.91
CA LYS A 5 -12.98 -0.46 -13.23
C LYS A 5 -12.60 0.14 -11.88
N LYS A 6 -12.54 -0.70 -10.87
CA LYS A 6 -12.28 -0.30 -9.49
C LYS A 6 -10.84 -0.55 -9.10
N ILE A 7 -10.19 0.50 -8.58
CA ILE A 7 -8.80 0.44 -8.10
C ILE A 7 -8.78 0.76 -6.60
N VAL A 8 -8.08 -0.06 -5.84
CA VAL A 8 -7.80 0.21 -4.43
C VAL A 8 -6.30 0.47 -4.25
N ILE A 9 -5.96 1.59 -3.61
CA ILE A 9 -4.59 1.91 -3.20
C ILE A 9 -4.49 1.66 -1.70
N ILE A 10 -3.53 0.84 -1.27
CA ILE A 10 -3.23 0.61 0.16
C ILE A 10 -1.91 1.31 0.46
N GLY A 11 -1.96 2.43 1.15
CA GLY A 11 -0.80 3.26 1.43
C GLY A 11 -1.15 4.53 2.21
N PRO A 12 -0.15 5.31 2.65
CA PRO A 12 -0.40 6.58 3.34
C PRO A 12 -1.19 7.54 2.45
N ALA A 13 -2.14 8.21 3.05
CA ALA A 13 -2.90 9.34 2.51
C ALA A 13 -3.45 10.14 3.69
N HIS A 14 -4.10 11.27 3.45
CA HIS A 14 -4.73 12.07 4.51
C HIS A 14 -5.45 11.16 5.55
N PRO A 15 -5.32 11.45 6.86
CA PRO A 15 -4.66 12.58 7.51
C PRO A 15 -3.14 12.45 7.68
N LEU A 16 -2.51 11.42 7.12
CA LEU A 16 -1.06 11.28 7.17
C LEU A 16 -0.41 12.25 6.18
N ARG A 17 0.74 12.83 6.58
CA ARG A 17 1.53 13.73 5.74
C ARG A 17 2.80 13.05 5.22
N GLY A 18 3.39 13.64 4.19
CA GLY A 18 4.67 13.23 3.61
C GLY A 18 4.59 12.91 2.13
N GLY A 19 5.74 12.80 1.47
CA GLY A 19 5.81 12.63 0.02
C GLY A 19 5.05 11.42 -0.52
N ILE A 20 5.03 10.30 0.21
CA ILE A 20 4.29 9.10 -0.21
C ILE A 20 2.77 9.34 -0.14
N ALA A 21 2.28 10.04 0.90
CA ALA A 21 0.86 10.36 1.02
C ALA A 21 0.40 11.26 -0.14
N VAL A 22 1.11 12.36 -0.37
CA VAL A 22 0.84 13.28 -1.49
C VAL A 22 0.90 12.55 -2.83
N PHE A 23 1.87 11.66 -3.04
CA PHE A 23 1.97 10.89 -4.28
C PHE A 23 0.75 9.97 -4.47
N ASN A 24 0.31 9.25 -3.44
CA ASN A 24 -0.84 8.35 -3.51
C ASN A 24 -2.13 9.11 -3.81
N GLU A 25 -2.31 10.29 -3.23
CA GLU A 25 -3.45 11.16 -3.49
C GLU A 25 -3.44 11.67 -4.94
N ARG A 26 -2.30 12.14 -5.43
CA ARG A 26 -2.14 12.55 -6.84
C ARG A 26 -2.38 11.40 -7.82
N LEU A 27 -1.86 10.22 -7.51
CA LEU A 27 -2.12 9.03 -8.31
C LEU A 27 -3.64 8.71 -8.36
N ALA A 28 -4.31 8.78 -7.22
CA ALA A 28 -5.76 8.56 -7.16
C ALA A 28 -6.54 9.60 -7.98
N GLU A 29 -6.18 10.88 -7.89
CA GLU A 29 -6.78 11.96 -8.69
C GLU A 29 -6.64 11.71 -10.19
N VAL A 30 -5.44 11.33 -10.63
CA VAL A 30 -5.17 11.04 -12.07
C VAL A 30 -6.00 9.84 -12.52
N LEU A 31 -6.01 8.74 -11.75
CA LEU A 31 -6.80 7.56 -12.08
C LEU A 31 -8.30 7.85 -12.11
N GLN A 32 -8.81 8.72 -11.22
CA GLN A 32 -10.21 9.14 -11.27
C GLN A 32 -10.54 9.95 -12.53
N LYS A 33 -9.63 10.84 -12.95
CA LYS A 33 -9.77 11.60 -14.21
C LYS A 33 -9.78 10.68 -15.44
N GLU A 34 -9.03 9.59 -15.40
CA GLU A 34 -9.02 8.53 -16.42
C GLU A 34 -10.27 7.61 -16.35
N GLY A 35 -11.20 7.90 -15.46
CA GLY A 35 -12.50 7.21 -15.39
C GLY A 35 -12.56 6.00 -14.47
N TYR A 36 -11.54 5.74 -13.66
CA TYR A 36 -11.54 4.67 -12.67
C TYR A 36 -12.31 5.06 -11.39
N ASP A 37 -12.90 4.07 -10.71
CA ASP A 37 -13.41 4.21 -9.33
C ASP A 37 -12.25 3.90 -8.36
N VAL A 38 -11.75 4.91 -7.65
CA VAL A 38 -10.55 4.79 -6.82
C VAL A 38 -10.86 4.96 -5.34
N ILE A 39 -10.38 4.03 -4.53
CA ILE A 39 -10.47 4.07 -3.07
C ILE A 39 -9.06 3.96 -2.48
N ILE A 40 -8.70 4.84 -1.54
CA ILE A 40 -7.44 4.75 -0.79
C ILE A 40 -7.71 4.18 0.60
N TYR A 41 -7.05 3.11 0.96
CA TYR A 41 -6.99 2.59 2.33
C TYR A 41 -5.73 3.11 3.02
N SER A 42 -5.91 4.16 3.82
CA SER A 42 -4.85 4.80 4.60
C SER A 42 -4.71 4.18 5.99
N PHE A 43 -3.63 4.52 6.67
CA PHE A 43 -3.31 3.98 7.99
C PHE A 43 -3.97 4.79 9.11
N SER A 44 -4.65 4.08 10.02
CA SER A 44 -5.04 4.60 11.34
C SER A 44 -3.87 4.58 12.32
N LEU A 45 -2.92 3.65 12.12
CA LEU A 45 -1.62 3.59 12.77
C LEU A 45 -0.59 3.13 11.75
N GLN A 46 0.30 4.05 11.33
CA GLN A 46 1.36 3.73 10.35
C GLN A 46 2.60 3.18 11.06
N TYR A 47 3.05 3.86 12.12
CA TYR A 47 4.17 3.44 12.93
C TYR A 47 3.85 3.52 14.42
N PRO A 48 4.32 2.57 15.24
CA PRO A 48 4.37 2.75 16.68
C PRO A 48 5.21 3.97 17.03
N ASN A 49 4.86 4.68 18.11
CA ASN A 49 5.52 5.93 18.50
C ASN A 49 7.04 5.80 18.67
N PHE A 50 7.53 4.63 19.11
CA PHE A 50 8.97 4.38 19.30
C PHE A 50 9.75 4.23 17.99
N LEU A 51 9.08 3.98 16.86
CA LEU A 51 9.71 3.88 15.53
C LEU A 51 9.64 5.18 14.73
N PHE A 52 8.91 6.17 15.24
CA PHE A 52 8.77 7.46 14.58
C PHE A 52 9.24 8.59 15.49
N PRO A 53 10.51 9.06 15.33
CA PRO A 53 11.06 10.13 16.16
C PRO A 53 10.53 11.53 15.81
N GLY A 54 9.65 11.67 14.82
CA GLY A 54 9.07 12.94 14.38
C GLY A 54 7.99 13.46 15.32
N LYS A 55 7.77 14.78 15.32
CA LYS A 55 6.78 15.43 16.20
C LYS A 55 5.34 15.09 15.86
N THR A 56 5.00 14.88 14.57
CA THR A 56 3.66 14.47 14.11
C THR A 56 3.70 13.79 12.74
N GLN A 57 2.86 12.76 12.58
CA GLN A 57 2.64 12.09 11.30
C GLN A 57 1.42 12.65 10.56
N TYR A 58 0.68 13.57 11.17
CA TYR A 58 -0.58 14.06 10.67
C TYR A 58 -0.44 15.43 10.01
N SER A 59 -1.24 15.66 8.96
CA SER A 59 -1.42 16.95 8.30
C SER A 59 -2.41 17.79 9.07
N GLU A 60 -2.19 19.09 9.08
CA GLU A 60 -3.14 20.10 9.56
C GLU A 60 -4.07 20.58 8.42
N ASP A 61 -3.78 20.18 7.18
CA ASP A 61 -4.57 20.54 6.02
C ASP A 61 -5.93 19.84 6.00
N SER A 62 -6.89 20.44 5.30
CA SER A 62 -8.18 19.81 5.05
C SER A 62 -8.04 18.59 4.14
N PRO A 63 -8.87 17.54 4.31
CA PRO A 63 -8.83 16.37 3.44
C PRO A 63 -9.09 16.75 1.98
N PRO A 64 -8.44 16.08 1.01
CA PRO A 64 -8.73 16.28 -0.40
C PRO A 64 -10.20 15.94 -0.69
N PHE A 65 -10.99 16.93 -1.04
CA PHE A 65 -12.46 16.85 -1.12
C PHE A 65 -13.00 15.78 -2.09
N GLN A 66 -12.20 15.41 -3.08
CA GLN A 66 -12.64 14.51 -4.16
C GLN A 66 -12.16 13.07 -4.01
N LEU A 67 -11.39 12.75 -2.99
CA LEU A 67 -10.82 11.42 -2.82
C LEU A 67 -11.59 10.58 -1.79
N ASN A 68 -11.88 9.31 -2.15
CA ASN A 68 -12.44 8.34 -1.23
C ASN A 68 -11.32 7.73 -0.39
N ILE A 69 -10.98 8.37 0.73
CA ILE A 69 -9.94 7.92 1.65
C ILE A 69 -10.58 7.23 2.86
N ARG A 70 -10.18 5.99 3.12
CA ARG A 70 -10.62 5.18 4.27
C ARG A 70 -9.44 4.95 5.21
N VAL A 71 -9.45 5.59 6.35
CA VAL A 71 -8.41 5.43 7.39
C VAL A 71 -8.72 4.18 8.21
N ARG A 72 -8.16 3.04 7.80
CA ARG A 72 -8.55 1.71 8.31
C ARG A 72 -7.39 0.82 8.73
N VAL A 73 -6.21 0.96 8.12
CA VAL A 73 -5.09 0.03 8.28
C VAL A 73 -4.33 0.33 9.55
N ASN A 74 -4.16 -0.67 10.41
CA ASN A 74 -3.26 -0.63 11.56
C ASN A 74 -2.05 -1.53 11.27
N SER A 75 -0.86 -0.96 11.15
CA SER A 75 0.36 -1.66 10.70
C SER A 75 0.85 -2.78 11.65
N VAL A 76 0.41 -2.76 12.92
CA VAL A 76 0.90 -3.70 13.96
C VAL A 76 -0.16 -4.68 14.46
N ASN A 77 -1.41 -4.57 13.99
CA ASN A 77 -2.50 -5.41 14.49
C ASN A 77 -2.92 -6.48 13.46
N PRO A 78 -2.54 -7.77 13.64
CA PRO A 78 -2.89 -8.85 12.70
C PRO A 78 -4.40 -9.05 12.52
N PHE A 79 -5.21 -8.86 13.56
CA PHE A 79 -6.67 -8.96 13.44
C PHE A 79 -7.24 -7.86 12.53
N ASN A 80 -6.65 -6.66 12.60
CA ASN A 80 -7.01 -5.57 11.70
C ASN A 80 -6.65 -5.92 10.25
N TRP A 81 -5.49 -6.53 9.99
CA TRP A 81 -5.09 -6.95 8.63
C TRP A 81 -6.10 -7.91 8.01
N ILE A 82 -6.58 -8.88 8.80
CA ILE A 82 -7.62 -9.83 8.36
C ILE A 82 -8.92 -9.09 8.05
N LYS A 83 -9.35 -8.18 8.93
CA LYS A 83 -10.57 -7.40 8.76
C LYS A 83 -10.51 -6.53 7.49
N VAL A 84 -9.43 -5.77 7.32
CA VAL A 84 -9.23 -4.90 6.14
C VAL A 84 -9.10 -5.73 4.86
N GLY A 85 -8.33 -6.82 4.90
CA GLY A 85 -8.19 -7.71 3.75
C GLY A 85 -9.54 -8.29 3.29
N ARG A 86 -10.40 -8.72 4.23
CA ARG A 86 -11.75 -9.20 3.92
C ARG A 86 -12.68 -8.09 3.43
N GLU A 87 -12.56 -6.88 3.97
CA GLU A 87 -13.33 -5.72 3.51
C GLU A 87 -13.01 -5.44 2.04
N ILE A 88 -11.75 -5.32 1.69
CA ILE A 88 -11.31 -5.06 0.31
C ILE A 88 -11.64 -6.26 -0.61
N GLN A 89 -11.46 -7.49 -0.14
CA GLN A 89 -11.83 -8.69 -0.90
C GLN A 89 -13.30 -8.68 -1.34
N ARG A 90 -14.22 -8.23 -0.46
CA ARG A 90 -15.67 -8.14 -0.74
C ARG A 90 -16.00 -7.04 -1.77
N ILE A 91 -15.21 -5.97 -1.81
CA ILE A 91 -15.34 -4.91 -2.81
C ILE A 91 -15.04 -5.44 -4.22
N LYS A 92 -14.26 -6.52 -4.31
CA LYS A 92 -13.81 -7.15 -5.57
C LYS A 92 -13.19 -6.12 -6.54
N PRO A 93 -12.15 -5.37 -6.13
CA PRO A 93 -11.52 -4.42 -7.04
C PRO A 93 -10.83 -5.16 -8.19
N ASP A 94 -10.75 -4.52 -9.36
CA ASP A 94 -9.98 -5.05 -10.50
C ASP A 94 -8.48 -5.04 -10.21
N ILE A 95 -8.01 -3.97 -9.57
CA ILE A 95 -6.61 -3.76 -9.25
C ILE A 95 -6.47 -3.31 -7.80
N VAL A 96 -5.48 -3.86 -7.11
CA VAL A 96 -4.99 -3.33 -5.83
C VAL A 96 -3.53 -2.92 -5.98
N ILE A 97 -3.21 -1.68 -5.60
CA ILE A 97 -1.86 -1.15 -5.54
C ILE A 97 -1.44 -1.12 -4.07
N GLY A 98 -0.51 -1.98 -3.68
CA GLY A 98 0.10 -1.98 -2.35
C GLY A 98 1.37 -1.15 -2.33
N ARG A 99 1.39 -0.03 -1.59
CA ARG A 99 2.57 0.82 -1.49
C ARG A 99 3.55 0.29 -0.47
N PHE A 100 4.77 -0.02 -0.90
CA PHE A 100 5.82 -0.60 -0.06
C PHE A 100 7.07 0.28 -0.06
N TRP A 101 7.48 0.74 1.11
CA TRP A 101 8.64 1.64 1.28
C TRP A 101 9.58 1.21 2.42
N LEU A 102 9.16 0.27 3.26
CA LEU A 102 9.93 -0.22 4.40
C LEU A 102 9.57 -1.67 4.69
N PRO A 103 10.53 -2.58 4.91
CA PRO A 103 10.29 -3.99 5.22
C PRO A 103 9.33 -4.23 6.38
N PHE A 104 9.34 -3.38 7.40
CA PHE A 104 8.38 -3.40 8.51
C PHE A 104 6.92 -3.50 8.07
N MET A 105 6.56 -2.92 6.91
CA MET A 105 5.20 -3.01 6.34
C MET A 105 4.89 -4.36 5.70
N GLY A 106 5.91 -5.20 5.48
CA GLY A 106 5.78 -6.48 4.79
C GLY A 106 4.73 -7.42 5.38
N PRO A 107 4.74 -7.72 6.69
CA PRO A 107 3.73 -8.57 7.31
C PRO A 107 2.31 -8.05 7.16
N CYS A 108 2.10 -6.76 7.40
CA CYS A 108 0.80 -6.10 7.27
C CYS A 108 0.28 -6.16 5.83
N LEU A 109 1.00 -5.54 4.91
CA LEU A 109 0.60 -5.47 3.50
C LEU A 109 0.52 -6.86 2.87
N GLY A 110 1.53 -7.70 3.10
CA GLY A 110 1.57 -9.05 2.53
C GLY A 110 0.40 -9.93 2.98
N THR A 111 -0.08 -9.77 4.22
CA THR A 111 -1.25 -10.50 4.72
C THR A 111 -2.54 -9.97 4.10
N ILE A 112 -2.73 -8.65 4.09
CA ILE A 112 -3.90 -8.02 3.47
C ILE A 112 -4.01 -8.44 2.00
N LEU A 113 -2.93 -8.33 1.23
CA LEU A 113 -2.90 -8.65 -0.20
C LEU A 113 -3.21 -10.13 -0.48
N ARG A 114 -2.69 -11.07 0.34
CA ARG A 114 -3.01 -12.50 0.20
C ARG A 114 -4.49 -12.80 0.46
N ILE A 115 -5.10 -12.12 1.41
CA ILE A 115 -6.53 -12.28 1.68
C ILE A 115 -7.34 -11.77 0.49
N ILE A 116 -7.01 -10.61 -0.05
CA ILE A 116 -7.68 -10.05 -1.24
C ILE A 116 -7.55 -11.01 -2.42
N LYS A 117 -6.36 -11.54 -2.68
CA LYS A 117 -6.07 -12.44 -3.80
C LYS A 117 -6.91 -13.73 -3.81
N ARG A 118 -7.48 -14.12 -2.66
CA ARG A 118 -8.38 -15.28 -2.58
C ARG A 118 -9.66 -15.12 -3.42
N ASN A 119 -10.05 -13.90 -3.80
CA ASN A 119 -11.18 -13.69 -4.72
C ASN A 119 -10.88 -14.12 -6.16
N LYS A 120 -9.62 -14.39 -6.52
CA LYS A 120 -9.12 -14.86 -7.83
C LYS A 120 -9.43 -13.91 -9.01
N MET A 121 -9.85 -12.69 -8.73
CA MET A 121 -10.24 -11.68 -9.72
C MET A 121 -9.30 -10.48 -9.69
N THR A 122 -8.89 -10.06 -8.50
CA THR A 122 -8.09 -8.86 -8.27
C THR A 122 -6.63 -9.07 -8.67
N ARG A 123 -6.11 -8.18 -9.50
CA ARG A 123 -4.66 -8.12 -9.79
C ARG A 123 -3.95 -7.27 -8.76
N ILE A 124 -2.88 -7.80 -8.18
CA ILE A 124 -2.11 -7.13 -7.14
C ILE A 124 -0.83 -6.53 -7.74
N ILE A 125 -0.68 -5.22 -7.59
CA ILE A 125 0.51 -4.48 -8.02
C ILE A 125 1.24 -3.99 -6.77
N GLY A 126 2.49 -4.41 -6.60
CA GLY A 126 3.39 -3.86 -5.59
C GLY A 126 4.03 -2.57 -6.10
N PHE A 127 3.74 -1.43 -5.49
CA PHE A 127 4.45 -0.19 -5.79
C PHE A 127 5.58 -0.01 -4.79
N VAL A 128 6.82 -0.21 -5.21
CA VAL A 128 7.99 -0.30 -4.34
C VAL A 128 8.86 0.95 -4.46
N ASP A 129 8.94 1.71 -3.38
CA ASP A 129 9.82 2.88 -3.28
C ASP A 129 11.23 2.48 -2.86
N ASN A 130 11.32 1.55 -1.89
CA ASN A 130 12.56 0.98 -1.39
C ASN A 130 12.28 -0.44 -0.89
N ILE A 131 13.15 -1.41 -1.21
CA ILE A 131 12.96 -2.79 -0.79
C ILE A 131 13.97 -3.25 0.25
N ILE A 132 15.19 -2.74 0.18
CA ILE A 132 16.27 -2.99 1.14
C ILE A 132 16.64 -1.66 1.77
N PRO A 133 16.45 -1.47 3.09
CA PRO A 133 16.92 -0.25 3.76
C PRO A 133 18.45 -0.19 3.75
N HIS A 134 19.02 1.02 3.81
CA HIS A 134 20.46 1.24 3.91
C HIS A 134 21.06 0.55 5.14
N GLU A 135 20.31 0.50 6.23
CA GLU A 135 20.64 -0.27 7.44
C GLU A 135 19.68 -1.46 7.52
N SER A 136 20.12 -2.62 7.05
CA SER A 136 19.32 -3.84 7.09
C SER A 136 19.26 -4.41 8.52
N ARG A 137 18.07 -4.77 8.97
CA ARG A 137 17.83 -5.42 10.26
C ARG A 137 17.53 -6.89 10.05
N LEU A 138 17.74 -7.69 11.09
CA LEU A 138 17.32 -9.09 11.09
C LEU A 138 15.81 -9.19 10.79
N GLY A 139 15.46 -9.95 9.74
CA GLY A 139 14.07 -10.13 9.31
C GLY A 139 13.63 -9.26 8.12
N ASP A 140 14.30 -8.16 7.79
CA ASP A 140 13.91 -7.27 6.71
C ASP A 140 13.76 -8.01 5.37
N SER A 141 14.70 -8.88 5.04
CA SER A 141 14.64 -9.71 3.84
C SER A 141 13.43 -10.65 3.83
N LEU A 142 13.10 -11.24 4.97
CA LEU A 142 11.93 -12.12 5.10
C LEU A 142 10.64 -11.34 4.91
N PHE A 143 10.51 -10.17 5.52
CA PHE A 143 9.35 -9.30 5.41
C PHE A 143 9.16 -8.78 3.99
N ALA A 144 10.25 -8.36 3.34
CA ALA A 144 10.22 -7.96 1.93
C ALA A 144 9.78 -9.13 1.03
N LYS A 145 10.35 -10.34 1.20
CA LYS A 145 9.92 -11.54 0.48
C LYS A 145 8.44 -11.86 0.70
N TYR A 146 7.97 -11.71 1.93
CA TYR A 146 6.57 -11.97 2.26
C TYR A 146 5.64 -11.01 1.52
N PHE A 147 5.98 -9.71 1.41
CA PHE A 147 5.24 -8.77 0.60
C PHE A 147 5.32 -9.11 -0.90
N VAL A 148 6.53 -9.26 -1.43
CA VAL A 148 6.78 -9.55 -2.86
C VAL A 148 6.00 -10.78 -3.33
N GLY A 149 5.99 -11.86 -2.55
CA GLY A 149 5.26 -13.09 -2.86
C GLY A 149 3.73 -12.96 -2.89
N ALA A 150 3.17 -11.81 -2.49
CA ALA A 150 1.74 -11.53 -2.60
C ALA A 150 1.37 -10.81 -3.92
N CYS A 151 2.34 -10.19 -4.60
CA CYS A 151 2.12 -9.35 -5.77
C CYS A 151 2.15 -10.15 -7.08
N ASP A 152 1.43 -9.66 -8.09
CA ASP A 152 1.39 -10.21 -9.45
C ASP A 152 2.26 -9.40 -10.43
N ALA A 153 2.53 -8.12 -10.09
CA ALA A 153 3.36 -7.22 -10.86
C ALA A 153 3.94 -6.12 -9.97
N PHE A 154 4.91 -5.38 -10.47
CA PHE A 154 5.59 -4.34 -9.70
C PHE A 154 5.73 -3.04 -10.48
N LEU A 155 5.60 -1.93 -9.75
CA LEU A 155 6.02 -0.60 -10.17
C LEU A 155 7.16 -0.14 -9.25
N VAL A 156 8.18 0.47 -9.82
CA VAL A 156 9.35 0.98 -9.09
C VAL A 156 9.73 2.36 -9.58
N MET A 157 10.25 3.20 -8.69
CA MET A 157 10.60 4.59 -9.00
C MET A 157 11.99 4.74 -9.62
N SER A 158 12.85 3.71 -9.57
CA SER A 158 14.20 3.82 -10.08
C SER A 158 14.77 2.48 -10.58
N LYS A 159 15.78 2.57 -11.45
CA LYS A 159 16.53 1.39 -11.91
C LYS A 159 17.24 0.67 -10.76
N TYR A 160 17.67 1.42 -9.74
CA TYR A 160 18.31 0.86 -8.55
C TYR A 160 17.35 -0.04 -7.76
N VAL A 161 16.14 0.46 -7.44
CA VAL A 161 15.12 -0.33 -6.75
C VAL A 161 14.69 -1.54 -7.60
N LYS A 162 14.63 -1.38 -8.94
CA LYS A 162 14.36 -2.51 -9.85
C LYS A 162 15.43 -3.60 -9.74
N ALA A 163 16.70 -3.23 -9.70
CA ALA A 163 17.80 -4.19 -9.56
C ALA A 163 17.72 -4.94 -8.22
N GLN A 164 17.45 -4.24 -7.14
CA GLN A 164 17.24 -4.84 -5.81
C GLN A 164 16.02 -5.77 -5.80
N LEU A 165 14.90 -5.35 -6.38
CA LEU A 165 13.67 -6.15 -6.42
C LEU A 165 13.89 -7.50 -7.14
N ARG A 166 14.71 -7.53 -8.18
CA ARG A 166 15.07 -8.75 -8.92
C ARG A 166 15.75 -9.82 -8.07
N THR A 167 16.32 -9.47 -6.94
CA THR A 167 16.87 -10.47 -5.99
C THR A 167 15.78 -11.20 -5.20
N PHE A 168 14.55 -10.66 -5.19
CA PHE A 168 13.40 -11.22 -4.49
C PHE A 168 12.40 -11.92 -5.42
N THR A 169 12.37 -11.57 -6.68
CA THR A 169 11.44 -12.13 -7.67
C THR A 169 12.05 -12.16 -9.07
N LYS A 170 11.57 -13.10 -9.90
CA LYS A 170 11.94 -13.19 -11.33
C LYS A 170 10.97 -12.43 -12.25
N GLN A 171 9.96 -11.75 -11.68
CA GLN A 171 8.95 -10.96 -12.39
C GLN A 171 9.51 -9.62 -12.87
#